data_1c139c26b74d87d48225e55c779f6bc4
#
_entry.id   1c139c26b74d87d48225e55c779f6bc4
#
_cell.length_a   1.000
_cell.length_b   1.000
_cell.length_c   1.000
_cell.angle_alpha   90.00
_cell.angle_beta   90.00
_cell.angle_gamma   90.00
#
_symmetry.space_group_name_H-M   'P 1'
#
loop_
_entity.id
_entity.type
_entity.pdbx_description
1 polymer ?
#
loop_
_entity_poly.entity_id
_entity_poly.type
_entity_poly.pdbx_seq_one_letter_code
_entity_poly.pdbx_strand_id
1 'polypeptide(L)'
;SLVLQTLRRLGPTSRAQLAREVGVTKVTMSALVADLVDEGRVLDVGTAEQAGPGKRATLVDLDRARLLTLAVDLSVPARLQAAVLDITGAVVVREERAAAVDTAQGRGVDPEVVLDLVRDTMARSPHPVLGIGIGTPGLVDREGTVRTAPNLGWTNVPLRDLVADATGLPVLVTNDSDAATQAELSASPASRDMVLVHIGRGVGCGIVTGGRRVTGAHHAAGEIGHVTVGTDGGEDCPCGKRGCLETWLSIPRLRAAVDAPDGQDLAAIDAGGERLGVALAPLVAALDLSEVVLAGPEELLT
;
A
#
# COMPACT_ATOMS: atom_id res chain seq x y z
N SER A 1 -16.04 12.82 -3.87
CA SER A 1 -17.35 13.04 -4.52
C SER A 1 -17.99 11.69 -4.89
N LEU A 2 -19.28 11.51 -4.59
CA LEU A 2 -20.05 10.30 -4.94
C LEU A 2 -20.07 10.06 -6.46
N VAL A 3 -20.08 11.14 -7.25
CA VAL A 3 -20.04 11.07 -8.73
C VAL A 3 -18.74 10.39 -9.20
N LEU A 4 -17.57 10.77 -8.65
CA LEU A 4 -16.29 10.17 -9.02
C LEU A 4 -16.22 8.69 -8.62
N GLN A 5 -16.74 8.33 -7.44
CA GLN A 5 -16.82 6.92 -7.02
C GLN A 5 -17.71 6.09 -7.95
N THR A 6 -18.84 6.66 -8.37
CA THR A 6 -19.75 6.01 -9.31
C THR A 6 -19.12 5.82 -10.69
N LEU A 7 -18.43 6.85 -11.21
CA LEU A 7 -17.67 6.75 -12.46
C LEU A 7 -16.55 5.71 -12.39
N ARG A 8 -15.81 5.64 -11.25
CA ARG A 8 -14.79 4.62 -11.06
C ARG A 8 -15.35 3.20 -11.14
N ARG A 9 -16.56 2.99 -10.60
CA ARG A 9 -17.24 1.68 -10.58
C ARG A 9 -17.84 1.30 -11.93
N LEU A 10 -18.47 2.26 -12.64
CA LEU A 10 -19.23 2.00 -13.86
C LEU A 10 -18.43 2.19 -15.15
N GLY A 11 -17.34 2.96 -15.11
CA GLY A 11 -16.66 3.45 -16.31
C GLY A 11 -17.46 4.52 -17.05
N PRO A 12 -17.21 4.70 -18.36
CA PRO A 12 -17.88 5.70 -19.20
C PRO A 12 -19.40 5.61 -19.10
N THR A 13 -20.05 6.68 -18.66
CA THR A 13 -21.47 6.66 -18.27
C THR A 13 -22.16 7.98 -18.63
N SER A 14 -23.44 7.93 -19.03
CA SER A 14 -24.20 9.14 -19.32
C SER A 14 -24.62 9.89 -18.06
N ARG A 15 -24.71 11.24 -18.16
CA ARG A 15 -25.21 12.09 -17.06
C ARG A 15 -26.58 11.63 -16.52
N ALA A 16 -27.43 11.09 -17.40
CA ALA A 16 -28.74 10.57 -17.01
C ALA A 16 -28.66 9.29 -16.19
N GLN A 17 -27.71 8.41 -16.49
CA GLN A 17 -27.46 7.20 -15.71
C GLN A 17 -26.81 7.54 -14.37
N LEU A 18 -25.82 8.45 -14.35
CA LEU A 18 -25.22 8.94 -13.11
C LEU A 18 -26.28 9.56 -12.18
N ALA A 19 -27.22 10.35 -12.73
CA ALA A 19 -28.30 10.93 -11.94
C ALA A 19 -29.16 9.86 -11.24
N ARG A 20 -29.46 8.76 -11.92
CA ARG A 20 -30.20 7.63 -11.33
C ARG A 20 -29.41 6.90 -10.25
N GLU A 21 -28.12 6.61 -10.51
CA GLU A 21 -27.24 5.88 -9.58
C GLU A 21 -26.97 6.68 -8.31
N VAL A 22 -26.81 7.99 -8.42
CA VAL A 22 -26.52 8.90 -7.30
C VAL A 22 -27.80 9.35 -6.59
N GLY A 23 -28.97 9.21 -7.20
CA GLY A 23 -30.26 9.60 -6.62
C GLY A 23 -30.52 11.10 -6.68
N VAL A 24 -30.06 11.81 -7.71
CA VAL A 24 -30.29 13.26 -7.92
C VAL A 24 -31.02 13.54 -9.22
N THR A 25 -31.49 14.79 -9.40
CA THR A 25 -32.13 15.19 -10.65
C THR A 25 -31.10 15.28 -11.79
N LYS A 26 -31.58 15.16 -13.06
CA LYS A 26 -30.72 15.34 -14.24
C LYS A 26 -30.08 16.74 -14.29
N VAL A 27 -30.79 17.76 -13.84
CA VAL A 27 -30.31 19.14 -13.81
C VAL A 27 -29.17 19.27 -12.81
N THR A 28 -29.36 18.78 -11.59
CA THR A 28 -28.33 18.76 -10.54
C THR A 28 -27.09 17.98 -11.00
N MET A 29 -27.28 16.79 -11.61
CA MET A 29 -26.17 16.00 -12.13
C MET A 29 -25.42 16.73 -13.24
N SER A 30 -26.13 17.43 -14.13
CA SER A 30 -25.48 18.18 -15.21
C SER A 30 -24.61 19.31 -14.67
N ALA A 31 -25.05 20.03 -13.64
CA ALA A 31 -24.25 21.05 -12.97
C ALA A 31 -23.03 20.44 -12.27
N LEU A 32 -23.21 19.37 -11.48
CA LEU A 32 -22.10 18.68 -10.80
C LEU A 32 -21.04 18.14 -11.77
N VAL A 33 -21.48 17.60 -12.92
CA VAL A 33 -20.55 17.11 -13.95
C VAL A 33 -19.84 18.27 -14.64
N ALA A 34 -20.52 19.41 -14.88
CA ALA A 34 -19.89 20.59 -15.46
C ALA A 34 -18.77 21.11 -14.55
N ASP A 35 -19.04 21.24 -13.24
CA ASP A 35 -18.04 21.65 -12.26
C ASP A 35 -16.83 20.68 -12.26
N LEU A 36 -17.08 19.37 -12.31
CA LEU A 36 -16.00 18.36 -12.34
C LEU A 36 -15.21 18.37 -13.65
N VAL A 37 -15.84 18.74 -14.78
CA VAL A 37 -15.15 18.94 -16.06
C VAL A 37 -14.28 20.19 -16.00
N ASP A 38 -14.80 21.30 -15.46
CA ASP A 38 -14.05 22.55 -15.29
C ASP A 38 -12.86 22.37 -14.33
N GLU A 39 -13.02 21.52 -13.29
CA GLU A 39 -11.93 21.10 -12.41
C GLU A 39 -10.93 20.12 -13.07
N GLY A 40 -11.21 19.64 -14.28
CA GLY A 40 -10.38 18.66 -14.98
C GLY A 40 -10.38 17.26 -14.36
N ARG A 41 -11.43 16.90 -13.59
CA ARG A 41 -11.57 15.57 -12.95
C ARG A 41 -12.38 14.59 -13.79
N VAL A 42 -13.20 15.10 -14.68
CA VAL A 42 -14.09 14.36 -15.57
C VAL A 42 -13.94 14.92 -16.97
N LEU A 43 -14.10 14.08 -17.99
CA LEU A 43 -14.08 14.49 -19.39
C LEU A 43 -15.19 13.82 -20.18
N ASP A 44 -15.60 14.45 -21.30
CA ASP A 44 -16.51 13.86 -22.27
C ASP A 44 -15.74 12.87 -23.15
N VAL A 45 -16.14 11.59 -23.16
CA VAL A 45 -15.45 10.49 -23.87
C VAL A 45 -16.19 10.01 -25.13
N GLY A 46 -17.11 10.81 -25.63
CA GLY A 46 -17.86 10.49 -26.84
C GLY A 46 -19.35 10.24 -26.59
N THR A 47 -19.99 9.53 -27.49
CA THR A 47 -21.44 9.25 -27.43
C THR A 47 -21.70 7.76 -27.30
N ALA A 48 -22.73 7.40 -26.52
CA ALA A 48 -23.17 6.02 -26.40
C ALA A 48 -23.57 5.42 -27.77
N GLU A 49 -23.28 4.14 -27.96
CA GLU A 49 -23.87 3.35 -29.04
C GLU A 49 -25.41 3.35 -28.87
N GLN A 50 -26.12 3.57 -29.94
CA GLN A 50 -27.56 3.77 -29.88
C GLN A 50 -28.32 2.50 -30.29
N ALA A 51 -29.18 2.02 -29.40
CA ALA A 51 -30.09 0.90 -29.66
C ALA A 51 -31.50 1.32 -30.14
N GLY A 52 -31.71 2.61 -30.57
CA GLY A 52 -33.02 3.10 -30.99
C GLY A 52 -33.07 4.58 -31.45
N PRO A 53 -34.22 5.11 -31.88
CA PRO A 53 -34.34 6.50 -32.32
C PRO A 53 -34.21 7.46 -31.14
N GLY A 54 -33.42 8.54 -31.31
CA GLY A 54 -33.22 9.60 -30.32
C GLY A 54 -31.83 10.25 -30.40
N LYS A 55 -31.59 11.34 -29.65
CA LYS A 55 -30.29 11.98 -29.56
C LYS A 55 -29.33 11.10 -28.75
N ARG A 56 -28.16 10.81 -29.30
CA ARG A 56 -27.11 10.06 -28.62
C ARG A 56 -26.72 10.74 -27.30
N ALA A 57 -26.64 9.97 -26.22
CA ALA A 57 -26.19 10.49 -24.96
C ALA A 57 -24.66 10.67 -24.95
N THR A 58 -24.19 11.83 -24.55
CA THR A 58 -22.76 12.06 -24.29
C THR A 58 -22.37 11.26 -23.06
N LEU A 59 -21.29 10.50 -23.17
CA LEU A 59 -20.67 9.77 -22.07
C LEU A 59 -19.61 10.62 -21.41
N VAL A 60 -19.52 10.52 -20.09
CA VAL A 60 -18.47 11.13 -19.28
C VAL A 60 -17.70 10.03 -18.56
N ASP A 61 -16.41 10.23 -18.38
CA ASP A 61 -15.53 9.35 -17.59
C ASP A 61 -14.56 10.19 -16.77
N LEU A 62 -13.84 9.52 -15.86
CA LEU A 62 -12.78 10.14 -15.09
C LEU A 62 -11.63 10.58 -16.01
N ASP A 63 -11.13 11.80 -15.81
CA ASP A 63 -9.87 12.23 -16.45
C ASP A 63 -8.68 11.58 -15.71
N ARG A 64 -8.34 10.35 -16.13
CA ARG A 64 -7.30 9.54 -15.48
C ARG A 64 -5.94 10.19 -15.54
N ALA A 65 -5.67 10.99 -16.59
CA ALA A 65 -4.40 11.68 -16.75
C ALA A 65 -4.20 12.81 -15.72
N ARG A 66 -5.30 13.36 -15.18
CA ARG A 66 -5.27 14.45 -14.19
C ARG A 66 -5.58 14.04 -12.77
N LEU A 67 -6.13 12.85 -12.57
CA LEU A 67 -6.40 12.30 -11.23
C LEU A 67 -5.15 11.56 -10.72
N LEU A 68 -4.20 12.33 -10.23
CA LEU A 68 -2.89 11.85 -9.81
C LEU A 68 -2.79 11.79 -8.27
N THR A 69 -2.06 10.80 -7.77
CA THR A 69 -1.69 10.66 -6.36
C THR A 69 -0.18 10.43 -6.25
N LEU A 70 0.41 10.84 -5.14
CA LEU A 70 1.80 10.52 -4.84
C LEU A 70 1.85 9.36 -3.86
N ALA A 71 2.60 8.32 -4.20
CA ALA A 71 2.94 7.22 -3.31
C ALA A 71 4.40 7.31 -2.89
N VAL A 72 4.68 7.07 -1.61
CA VAL A 72 6.03 7.00 -1.05
C VAL A 72 6.22 5.65 -0.39
N ASP A 73 7.32 4.98 -0.71
CA ASP A 73 7.71 3.70 -0.12
C ASP A 73 9.05 3.88 0.62
N LEU A 74 9.00 3.63 1.94
CA LEU A 74 10.14 3.71 2.85
C LEU A 74 10.62 2.32 3.31
N SER A 75 10.05 1.24 2.77
CA SER A 75 10.32 -0.14 3.20
C SER A 75 11.63 -0.71 2.64
N VAL A 76 12.09 -0.17 1.51
CA VAL A 76 13.28 -0.69 0.82
C VAL A 76 14.56 -0.24 1.54
N PRO A 77 15.43 -1.18 1.96
CA PRO A 77 16.68 -0.82 2.66
C PRO A 77 17.56 0.14 1.85
N ALA A 78 18.06 1.16 2.53
CA ALA A 78 18.97 2.16 1.99
C ALA A 78 18.45 2.96 0.77
N ARG A 79 17.15 2.84 0.46
CA ARG A 79 16.53 3.50 -0.69
C ARG A 79 15.10 3.92 -0.38
N LEU A 80 14.84 5.21 -0.46
CA LEU A 80 13.49 5.77 -0.42
C LEU A 80 12.97 5.91 -1.84
N GLN A 81 11.71 5.63 -2.07
CA GLN A 81 11.08 5.74 -3.38
C GLN A 81 9.84 6.59 -3.30
N ALA A 82 9.59 7.40 -4.33
CA ALA A 82 8.34 8.08 -4.51
C ALA A 82 7.89 8.00 -5.97
N ALA A 83 6.59 7.87 -6.18
CA ALA A 83 6.02 7.82 -7.53
C ALA A 83 4.71 8.59 -7.59
N VAL A 84 4.52 9.35 -8.67
CA VAL A 84 3.21 9.87 -9.05
C VAL A 84 2.50 8.78 -9.84
N LEU A 85 1.32 8.44 -9.38
CA LEU A 85 0.47 7.40 -9.96
C LEU A 85 -0.84 8.01 -10.46
N ASP A 86 -1.36 7.51 -11.56
CA ASP A 86 -2.75 7.77 -11.93
C ASP A 86 -3.71 6.89 -11.09
N ILE A 87 -5.01 7.10 -11.25
CA ILE A 87 -6.03 6.35 -10.52
C ILE A 87 -6.11 4.85 -10.89
N THR A 88 -5.41 4.42 -11.93
CA THR A 88 -5.28 2.99 -12.31
C THR A 88 -4.08 2.32 -11.66
N GLY A 89 -3.20 3.12 -11.03
CA GLY A 89 -1.94 2.67 -10.45
C GLY A 89 -0.76 2.73 -11.44
N ALA A 90 -0.98 3.27 -12.66
CA ALA A 90 0.11 3.43 -13.61
C ALA A 90 1.09 4.53 -13.14
N VAL A 91 2.39 4.23 -13.20
CA VAL A 91 3.45 5.14 -12.80
C VAL A 91 3.65 6.22 -13.87
N VAL A 92 3.47 7.49 -13.48
CA VAL A 92 3.67 8.68 -14.34
C VAL A 92 5.06 9.26 -14.12
N VAL A 93 5.51 9.36 -12.87
CA VAL A 93 6.85 9.84 -12.46
C VAL A 93 7.35 8.93 -11.38
N ARG A 94 8.63 8.62 -11.36
CA ARG A 94 9.29 7.89 -10.28
C ARG A 94 10.61 8.55 -9.91
N GLU A 95 10.84 8.68 -8.63
CA GLU A 95 12.06 9.17 -8.02
C GLU A 95 12.57 8.20 -6.97
N GLU A 96 13.86 8.11 -6.85
CA GLU A 96 14.54 7.31 -5.84
C GLU A 96 15.63 8.14 -5.18
N ARG A 97 15.79 7.94 -3.88
CA ARG A 97 16.83 8.61 -3.11
C ARG A 97 17.53 7.60 -2.20
N ALA A 98 18.85 7.58 -2.26
CA ALA A 98 19.63 6.80 -1.31
C ALA A 98 19.43 7.35 0.10
N ALA A 99 19.19 6.46 1.05
CA ALA A 99 19.09 6.77 2.46
C ALA A 99 20.15 5.98 3.22
N ALA A 100 21.21 6.65 3.66
CA ALA A 100 22.20 6.02 4.51
C ALA A 100 21.60 5.83 5.92
N VAL A 101 21.42 4.58 6.33
CA VAL A 101 20.98 4.23 7.67
C VAL A 101 22.12 3.49 8.36
N ASP A 102 22.59 4.03 9.46
CA ASP A 102 23.56 3.38 10.35
C ASP A 102 22.98 3.39 11.77
N THR A 103 22.03 2.52 11.99
CA THR A 103 21.35 2.41 13.29
C THR A 103 22.29 1.93 14.40
N ALA A 104 23.38 1.23 14.06
CA ALA A 104 24.41 0.84 15.02
C ALA A 104 25.18 2.05 15.57
N GLN A 105 25.27 3.12 14.79
CA GLN A 105 25.86 4.40 15.20
C GLN A 105 24.80 5.46 15.57
N GLY A 106 23.53 5.05 15.73
CA GLY A 106 22.42 5.94 16.08
C GLY A 106 22.01 6.89 14.94
N ARG A 107 22.43 6.64 13.68
CA ARG A 107 22.07 7.45 12.52
C ARG A 107 20.89 6.83 11.80
N GLY A 108 19.72 7.41 11.97
CA GLY A 108 18.50 7.11 11.21
C GLY A 108 18.37 7.96 9.94
N VAL A 109 17.30 7.73 9.21
CA VAL A 109 16.87 8.60 8.10
C VAL A 109 16.34 9.90 8.70
N ASP A 110 16.86 11.04 8.26
CA ASP A 110 16.26 12.32 8.60
C ASP A 110 14.90 12.45 7.88
N PRO A 111 13.79 12.74 8.57
CA PRO A 111 12.50 12.98 7.95
C PRO A 111 12.52 14.05 6.85
N GLU A 112 13.42 15.04 6.92
CA GLU A 112 13.59 16.03 5.86
C GLU A 112 13.96 15.41 4.51
N VAL A 113 14.69 14.31 4.49
CA VAL A 113 15.00 13.57 3.25
C VAL A 113 13.73 13.05 2.57
N VAL A 114 12.73 12.65 3.36
CA VAL A 114 11.40 12.23 2.84
C VAL A 114 10.65 13.45 2.29
N LEU A 115 10.67 14.58 3.01
CA LEU A 115 10.03 15.82 2.55
C LEU A 115 10.64 16.32 1.23
N ASP A 116 11.94 16.28 1.10
CA ASP A 116 12.63 16.68 -0.14
C ASP A 116 12.26 15.72 -1.29
N LEU A 117 12.23 14.40 -1.04
CA LEU A 117 11.81 13.42 -2.05
C LEU A 117 10.37 13.67 -2.51
N VAL A 118 9.46 13.97 -1.57
CA VAL A 118 8.05 14.32 -1.87
C VAL A 118 7.99 15.58 -2.73
N ARG A 119 8.69 16.67 -2.33
CA ARG A 119 8.72 17.96 -3.07
C ARG A 119 9.25 17.79 -4.49
N ASP A 120 10.38 17.08 -4.64
CA ASP A 120 11.02 16.86 -5.93
C ASP A 120 10.15 16.04 -6.87
N THR A 121 9.52 14.98 -6.34
CA THR A 121 8.62 14.14 -7.12
C THR A 121 7.35 14.89 -7.53
N MET A 122 6.78 15.70 -6.64
CA MET A 122 5.63 16.58 -6.96
C MET A 122 5.98 17.61 -8.02
N ALA A 123 7.16 18.22 -7.96
CA ALA A 123 7.59 19.22 -8.93
C ALA A 123 7.71 18.66 -10.36
N ARG A 124 7.90 17.35 -10.51
CA ARG A 124 7.95 16.64 -11.80
C ARG A 124 6.59 16.11 -12.27
N SER A 125 5.56 16.21 -11.44
CA SER A 125 4.22 15.79 -11.81
C SER A 125 3.66 16.68 -12.93
N PRO A 126 3.06 16.12 -13.99
CA PRO A 126 2.46 16.91 -15.08
C PRO A 126 1.21 17.68 -14.63
N HIS A 127 0.57 17.25 -13.56
CA HIS A 127 -0.63 17.86 -12.99
C HIS A 127 -0.56 17.83 -11.45
N PRO A 128 -1.33 18.68 -10.75
CA PRO A 128 -1.42 18.65 -9.30
C PRO A 128 -1.86 17.27 -8.78
N VAL A 129 -1.20 16.78 -7.73
CA VAL A 129 -1.58 15.54 -7.06
C VAL A 129 -2.71 15.79 -6.05
N LEU A 130 -3.60 14.82 -5.88
CA LEU A 130 -4.79 14.93 -5.02
C LEU A 130 -4.50 14.64 -3.55
N GLY A 131 -3.42 13.91 -3.29
CA GLY A 131 -3.02 13.49 -1.95
C GLY A 131 -1.82 12.57 -2.00
N ILE A 132 -1.31 12.24 -0.82
CA ILE A 132 -0.06 11.50 -0.62
C ILE A 132 -0.33 10.28 0.24
N GLY A 133 0.10 9.10 -0.23
CA GLY A 133 0.13 7.85 0.54
C GLY A 133 1.56 7.45 0.85
N ILE A 134 1.85 7.11 2.11
CA ILE A 134 3.20 6.72 2.55
C ILE A 134 3.12 5.36 3.22
N GLY A 135 3.83 4.38 2.64
CA GLY A 135 4.13 3.09 3.25
C GLY A 135 5.46 3.14 3.98
N THR A 136 5.47 2.76 5.25
CA THR A 136 6.68 2.79 6.08
C THR A 136 6.81 1.49 6.88
N PRO A 137 8.03 0.99 7.10
CA PRO A 137 8.22 -0.10 8.06
C PRO A 137 7.86 0.36 9.47
N GLY A 138 7.55 -0.59 10.33
CA GLY A 138 7.29 -0.36 11.76
C GLY A 138 5.84 -0.03 12.09
N LEU A 139 5.62 0.43 13.31
CA LEU A 139 4.29 0.66 13.87
C LEU A 139 3.82 2.09 13.61
N VAL A 140 2.66 2.24 12.98
CA VAL A 140 2.02 3.53 12.67
C VAL A 140 0.67 3.61 13.38
N ASP A 141 0.40 4.71 14.07
CA ASP A 141 -0.88 4.95 14.72
C ASP A 141 -1.93 5.61 13.79
N ARG A 142 -3.14 5.82 14.33
CA ARG A 142 -4.25 6.44 13.57
C ARG A 142 -3.97 7.87 13.13
N GLU A 143 -3.14 8.57 13.88
CA GLU A 143 -2.73 9.93 13.63
C GLU A 143 -1.65 10.01 12.54
N GLY A 144 -1.13 8.86 12.06
CA GLY A 144 -0.06 8.80 11.08
C GLY A 144 1.31 9.11 11.66
N THR A 145 1.46 8.96 12.99
CA THR A 145 2.75 9.01 13.67
C THR A 145 3.42 7.65 13.58
N VAL A 146 4.65 7.61 13.12
CA VAL A 146 5.49 6.41 13.16
C VAL A 146 6.00 6.24 14.60
N ARG A 147 5.36 5.35 15.35
CA ARG A 147 5.68 5.10 16.77
C ARG A 147 7.05 4.49 16.94
N THR A 148 7.37 3.54 16.08
CA THR A 148 8.70 2.93 16.01
C THR A 148 8.94 2.37 14.61
N ALA A 149 10.10 2.66 14.05
CA ALA A 149 10.61 2.08 12.82
C ALA A 149 12.13 1.90 12.96
N PRO A 150 12.59 0.79 13.58
CA PRO A 150 14.02 0.57 13.84
C PRO A 150 14.86 0.63 12.56
N ASN A 151 14.32 0.18 11.44
CA ASN A 151 14.97 0.20 10.14
C ASN A 151 15.24 1.61 9.60
N LEU A 152 14.50 2.62 10.09
CA LEU A 152 14.68 4.02 9.76
C LEU A 152 15.34 4.81 10.91
N GLY A 153 15.52 4.19 12.08
CA GLY A 153 15.99 4.87 13.29
C GLY A 153 14.95 5.81 13.89
N TRP A 154 13.65 5.57 13.64
CA TRP A 154 12.58 6.48 14.04
C TRP A 154 11.86 6.03 15.31
N THR A 155 11.53 7.03 16.14
CA THR A 155 10.68 6.89 17.32
C THR A 155 9.80 8.12 17.45
N ASN A 156 8.47 7.93 17.47
CA ASN A 156 7.45 8.98 17.58
C ASN A 156 7.62 10.11 16.53
N VAL A 157 7.85 9.76 15.26
CA VAL A 157 7.95 10.73 14.16
C VAL A 157 6.53 11.04 13.64
N PRO A 158 6.02 12.29 13.73
CA PRO A 158 4.69 12.67 13.26
C PRO A 158 4.68 12.87 11.74
N LEU A 159 4.95 11.79 10.99
CA LEU A 159 5.25 11.85 9.55
C LEU A 159 4.10 12.43 8.74
N ARG A 160 2.83 12.06 9.08
CA ARG A 160 1.65 12.62 8.40
C ARG A 160 1.63 14.13 8.49
N ASP A 161 1.78 14.67 9.69
CA ASP A 161 1.66 16.11 9.92
C ASP A 161 2.82 16.86 9.28
N LEU A 162 4.04 16.34 9.37
CA LEU A 162 5.22 16.92 8.70
C LEU A 162 5.00 17.06 7.19
N VAL A 163 4.50 16.00 6.54
CA VAL A 163 4.28 16.02 5.08
C VAL A 163 3.05 16.86 4.74
N ALA A 164 1.99 16.81 5.51
CA ALA A 164 0.78 17.61 5.29
C ALA A 164 1.07 19.12 5.42
N ASP A 165 1.82 19.54 6.44
CA ASP A 165 2.22 20.94 6.65
C ASP A 165 3.12 21.43 5.52
N ALA A 166 4.04 20.58 5.03
CA ALA A 166 4.95 20.92 3.96
C ALA A 166 4.30 21.03 2.57
N THR A 167 3.18 20.32 2.35
CA THR A 167 2.56 20.20 1.01
C THR A 167 1.17 20.82 0.91
N GLY A 168 0.48 21.01 2.02
CA GLY A 168 -0.93 21.44 2.06
C GLY A 168 -1.91 20.37 1.56
N LEU A 169 -1.48 19.12 1.37
CA LEU A 169 -2.29 18.03 0.81
C LEU A 169 -2.75 17.05 1.89
N PRO A 170 -3.85 16.31 1.62
CA PRO A 170 -4.21 15.16 2.43
C PRO A 170 -3.10 14.10 2.40
N VAL A 171 -2.68 13.61 3.57
CA VAL A 171 -1.64 12.59 3.72
C VAL A 171 -2.18 11.40 4.51
N LEU A 172 -1.90 10.20 4.01
CA LEU A 172 -2.12 8.94 4.70
C LEU A 172 -0.77 8.25 4.92
N VAL A 173 -0.48 7.90 6.16
CA VAL A 173 0.69 7.09 6.51
C VAL A 173 0.21 5.76 7.07
N THR A 174 0.79 4.67 6.61
CA THR A 174 0.45 3.32 7.07
C THR A 174 1.68 2.42 7.07
N ASN A 175 1.60 1.31 7.79
CA ASN A 175 2.61 0.27 7.70
C ASN A 175 2.68 -0.31 6.27
N ASP A 176 3.87 -0.75 5.84
CA ASP A 176 4.13 -1.30 4.50
C ASP A 176 3.31 -2.56 4.20
N SER A 177 3.19 -3.48 5.16
CA SER A 177 2.36 -4.69 5.02
C SER A 177 0.87 -4.35 4.93
N ASP A 178 0.44 -3.33 5.66
CA ASP A 178 -0.92 -2.78 5.59
C ASP A 178 -1.20 -2.14 4.23
N ALA A 179 -0.23 -1.40 3.68
CA ALA A 179 -0.33 -0.82 2.34
C ALA A 179 -0.44 -1.91 1.26
N ALA A 180 0.42 -2.95 1.33
CA ALA A 180 0.37 -4.09 0.43
C ALA A 180 -0.97 -4.83 0.51
N THR A 181 -1.48 -5.04 1.72
CA THR A 181 -2.79 -5.68 1.94
C THR A 181 -3.94 -4.86 1.34
N GLN A 182 -3.90 -3.54 1.48
CA GLN A 182 -4.90 -2.66 0.90
C GLN A 182 -4.83 -2.64 -0.63
N ALA A 183 -3.63 -2.74 -1.20
CA ALA A 183 -3.42 -2.84 -2.64
C ALA A 183 -4.03 -4.14 -3.19
N GLU A 184 -3.75 -5.28 -2.54
CA GLU A 184 -4.31 -6.58 -2.92
C GLU A 184 -5.84 -6.59 -2.84
N LEU A 185 -6.41 -6.11 -1.73
CA LEU A 185 -7.87 -5.99 -1.57
C LEU A 185 -8.51 -5.11 -2.65
N SER A 186 -7.79 -4.10 -3.14
CA SER A 186 -8.26 -3.22 -4.20
C SER A 186 -8.16 -3.86 -5.59
N ALA A 187 -7.15 -4.71 -5.81
CA ALA A 187 -6.93 -5.45 -7.05
C ALA A 187 -7.84 -6.67 -7.16
N SER A 188 -8.09 -7.35 -6.03
CA SER A 188 -8.88 -8.58 -5.93
C SER A 188 -10.09 -8.41 -5.02
N PRO A 189 -11.14 -7.65 -5.43
CA PRO A 189 -12.29 -7.35 -4.55
C PRO A 189 -13.09 -8.58 -4.11
N ALA A 190 -12.87 -9.73 -4.73
CA ALA A 190 -13.48 -11.02 -4.35
C ALA A 190 -12.80 -11.64 -3.10
N SER A 191 -11.54 -11.33 -2.85
CA SER A 191 -10.76 -11.80 -1.69
C SER A 191 -11.18 -11.04 -0.43
N ARG A 192 -12.23 -11.54 0.24
CA ARG A 192 -12.83 -10.87 1.40
C ARG A 192 -12.30 -11.34 2.74
N ASP A 193 -11.72 -12.53 2.79
CA ASP A 193 -11.24 -13.19 4.01
C ASP A 193 -9.87 -13.80 3.70
N MET A 194 -8.83 -13.00 3.87
CA MET A 194 -7.45 -13.36 3.50
C MET A 194 -6.43 -12.91 4.53
N VAL A 195 -5.27 -13.55 4.50
CA VAL A 195 -4.05 -13.02 5.11
C VAL A 195 -3.00 -12.78 4.01
N LEU A 196 -2.47 -11.56 3.92
CA LEU A 196 -1.32 -11.27 3.10
C LEU A 196 -0.08 -11.25 3.98
N VAL A 197 0.90 -12.07 3.66
CA VAL A 197 2.22 -12.10 4.32
C VAL A 197 3.19 -11.29 3.47
N HIS A 198 3.67 -10.19 4.00
CA HIS A 198 4.66 -9.34 3.35
C HIS A 198 6.07 -9.73 3.83
N ILE A 199 6.84 -10.33 2.91
CA ILE A 199 8.22 -10.75 3.15
C ILE A 199 9.14 -9.66 2.61
N GLY A 200 9.68 -8.89 3.54
CA GLY A 200 10.58 -7.78 3.29
C GLY A 200 11.89 -7.94 4.06
N ARG A 201 12.48 -6.84 4.51
CA ARG A 201 13.58 -6.86 5.47
C ARG A 201 13.17 -7.54 6.79
N GLY A 202 11.91 -7.34 7.18
CA GLY A 202 11.20 -8.08 8.21
C GLY A 202 10.09 -8.92 7.59
N VAL A 203 9.24 -9.51 8.43
CA VAL A 203 8.04 -10.24 8.06
C VAL A 203 6.85 -9.65 8.78
N GLY A 204 5.90 -9.13 8.02
CA GLY A 204 4.63 -8.63 8.54
C GLY A 204 3.46 -9.29 7.85
N CYS A 205 2.25 -9.10 8.35
CA CYS A 205 1.08 -9.48 7.58
C CYS A 205 -0.07 -8.50 7.75
N GLY A 206 -0.95 -8.48 6.77
CA GLY A 206 -2.24 -7.83 6.87
C GLY A 206 -3.35 -8.87 6.84
N ILE A 207 -4.33 -8.71 7.70
CA ILE A 207 -5.46 -9.63 7.84
C ILE A 207 -6.72 -8.91 7.36
N VAL A 208 -7.51 -9.56 6.52
CA VAL A 208 -8.79 -9.06 6.02
C VAL A 208 -9.87 -10.05 6.42
N THR A 209 -10.96 -9.56 6.99
CA THR A 209 -12.18 -10.35 7.28
C THR A 209 -13.41 -9.57 6.84
N GLY A 210 -14.34 -10.21 6.14
CA GLY A 210 -15.53 -9.57 5.59
C GLY A 210 -15.20 -8.39 4.64
N GLY A 211 -14.04 -8.41 3.96
CA GLY A 211 -13.58 -7.34 3.08
C GLY A 211 -13.07 -6.10 3.81
N ARG A 212 -12.74 -6.21 5.10
CA ARG A 212 -12.22 -5.12 5.92
C ARG A 212 -10.93 -5.55 6.61
N ARG A 213 -9.93 -4.70 6.56
CA ARG A 213 -8.65 -4.93 7.23
C ARG A 213 -8.81 -4.92 8.75
N VAL A 214 -8.21 -5.89 9.42
CA VAL A 214 -8.10 -5.96 10.88
C VAL A 214 -6.93 -5.10 11.33
N THR A 215 -7.19 -4.10 12.16
CA THR A 215 -6.14 -3.19 12.67
C THR A 215 -5.73 -3.48 14.10
N GLY A 216 -6.59 -4.14 14.87
CA GLY A 216 -6.36 -4.37 16.30
C GLY A 216 -6.53 -3.11 17.17
N ALA A 217 -6.40 -3.30 18.48
CA ALA A 217 -6.59 -2.22 19.45
C ALA A 217 -5.47 -1.16 19.43
N HIS A 218 -4.27 -1.57 19.05
CA HIS A 218 -3.06 -0.74 19.07
C HIS A 218 -2.42 -0.62 17.67
N HIS A 219 -3.19 -0.88 16.61
CA HIS A 219 -2.69 -0.88 15.22
C HIS A 219 -1.50 -1.82 14.97
N ALA A 220 -1.39 -2.88 15.75
CA ALA A 220 -0.32 -3.89 15.69
C ALA A 220 -0.88 -5.29 15.30
N ALA A 221 -2.08 -5.36 14.68
CA ALA A 221 -2.54 -6.61 14.11
C ALA A 221 -1.62 -6.98 12.94
N GLY A 222 -1.22 -8.25 12.86
CA GLY A 222 -0.35 -8.68 11.77
C GLY A 222 1.15 -8.76 12.09
N GLU A 223 1.57 -8.47 13.31
CA GLU A 223 2.97 -8.59 13.76
C GLU A 223 3.41 -10.07 13.91
N ILE A 224 3.04 -10.94 12.95
CA ILE A 224 3.36 -12.37 12.97
C ILE A 224 4.86 -12.64 12.83
N GLY A 225 5.61 -11.73 12.21
CA GLY A 225 7.06 -11.83 12.13
C GLY A 225 7.73 -11.95 13.48
N HIS A 226 7.10 -11.43 14.53
CA HIS A 226 7.59 -11.50 15.90
C HIS A 226 6.95 -12.60 16.76
N VAL A 227 6.20 -13.52 16.15
CA VAL A 227 5.75 -14.75 16.81
C VAL A 227 6.94 -15.72 16.88
N THR A 228 7.22 -16.25 18.08
CA THR A 228 8.23 -17.29 18.27
C THR A 228 7.70 -18.61 17.70
N VAL A 229 8.31 -19.08 16.61
CA VAL A 229 7.92 -20.31 15.90
C VAL A 229 8.91 -21.46 16.10
N GLY A 230 10.00 -21.21 16.80
CA GLY A 230 10.98 -22.23 17.17
C GLY A 230 12.17 -21.58 17.88
N THR A 231 12.56 -22.13 19.02
CA THR A 231 13.73 -21.70 19.79
C THR A 231 14.97 -22.53 19.50
N ASP A 232 14.77 -23.74 19.00
CA ASP A 232 15.80 -24.69 18.56
C ASP A 232 16.37 -24.23 17.20
N GLY A 233 17.60 -23.73 17.23
CA GLY A 233 18.25 -23.16 16.05
C GLY A 233 17.74 -21.76 15.63
N GLY A 234 16.80 -21.17 16.38
CA GLY A 234 16.32 -19.81 16.13
C GLY A 234 17.35 -18.78 16.55
N GLU A 235 17.47 -17.69 15.79
CA GLU A 235 18.36 -16.57 16.09
C GLU A 235 17.71 -15.53 17.00
N ASP A 236 18.53 -14.64 17.54
CA ASP A 236 18.05 -13.49 18.28
C ASP A 236 17.35 -12.50 17.35
N CYS A 237 16.16 -12.07 17.72
CA CYS A 237 15.37 -11.09 16.96
C CYS A 237 15.61 -9.69 17.56
N PRO A 238 15.67 -8.64 16.72
CA PRO A 238 15.77 -7.25 17.20
C PRO A 238 14.66 -6.84 18.18
N CYS A 239 13.53 -7.55 18.21
CA CYS A 239 12.45 -7.32 19.19
C CYS A 239 12.77 -7.81 20.61
N GLY A 240 13.94 -8.41 20.84
CA GLY A 240 14.39 -8.95 22.12
C GLY A 240 13.99 -10.42 22.39
N LYS A 241 13.25 -11.05 21.47
CA LYS A 241 12.90 -12.49 21.54
C LYS A 241 13.89 -13.31 20.71
N ARG A 242 13.79 -14.63 20.83
CA ARG A 242 14.55 -15.59 20.03
C ARG A 242 13.62 -16.49 19.22
N GLY A 243 14.00 -16.82 17.98
CA GLY A 243 13.26 -17.73 17.12
C GLY A 243 11.94 -17.16 16.59
N CYS A 244 11.87 -15.85 16.42
CA CYS A 244 10.76 -15.20 15.72
C CYS A 244 10.71 -15.62 14.26
N LEU A 245 9.53 -15.67 13.63
CA LEU A 245 9.35 -16.02 12.22
C LEU A 245 10.27 -15.21 11.29
N GLU A 246 10.44 -13.92 11.58
CA GLU A 246 11.31 -13.03 10.83
C GLU A 246 12.77 -13.51 10.74
N THR A 247 13.27 -14.19 11.77
CA THR A 247 14.63 -14.74 11.77
C THR A 247 14.79 -15.96 10.87
N TRP A 248 13.69 -16.50 10.36
CA TRP A 248 13.66 -17.65 9.44
C TRP A 248 13.33 -17.27 8.00
N LEU A 249 12.51 -16.23 7.78
CA LEU A 249 11.85 -16.00 6.50
C LEU A 249 12.08 -14.58 5.90
N SER A 250 12.84 -13.70 6.54
CA SER A 250 13.13 -12.38 5.96
C SER A 250 13.96 -12.44 4.69
N ILE A 251 13.88 -11.41 3.81
CA ILE A 251 14.68 -11.33 2.57
C ILE A 251 16.18 -11.61 2.80
N PRO A 252 16.85 -11.03 3.82
CA PRO A 252 18.26 -11.33 4.09
C PRO A 252 18.52 -12.82 4.32
N ARG A 253 17.57 -13.50 4.97
CA ARG A 253 17.67 -14.95 5.22
C ARG A 253 17.46 -15.77 3.95
N LEU A 254 16.42 -15.48 3.19
CA LEU A 254 16.15 -16.17 1.93
C LEU A 254 17.30 -15.97 0.94
N ARG A 255 17.84 -14.75 0.83
CA ARG A 255 19.01 -14.51 -0.03
C ARG A 255 20.23 -15.29 0.42
N ALA A 256 20.52 -15.31 1.71
CA ALA A 256 21.63 -16.10 2.24
C ALA A 256 21.49 -17.60 1.91
N ALA A 257 20.27 -18.14 1.90
CA ALA A 257 20.00 -19.52 1.53
C ALA A 257 20.10 -19.75 0.01
N VAL A 258 19.60 -18.82 -0.81
CA VAL A 258 19.64 -18.92 -2.27
C VAL A 258 21.08 -18.74 -2.80
N ASP A 259 21.84 -17.79 -2.23
CA ASP A 259 23.20 -17.43 -2.64
C ASP A 259 24.29 -18.23 -1.89
N ALA A 260 23.94 -19.35 -1.24
CA ALA A 260 24.89 -20.15 -0.49
C ALA A 260 26.04 -20.66 -1.38
N PRO A 261 27.33 -20.64 -0.92
CA PRO A 261 28.51 -20.96 -1.76
C PRO A 261 28.50 -22.37 -2.36
N ASP A 262 27.87 -23.32 -1.68
CA ASP A 262 27.81 -24.74 -2.09
C ASP A 262 26.52 -25.08 -2.87
N GLY A 263 25.79 -24.09 -3.35
CA GLY A 263 24.47 -24.19 -3.98
C GLY A 263 23.36 -23.75 -3.03
N GLN A 264 22.12 -23.73 -3.52
CA GLN A 264 20.97 -23.30 -2.73
C GLN A 264 20.79 -24.16 -1.47
N ASP A 265 20.65 -23.53 -0.31
CA ASP A 265 20.32 -24.22 0.93
C ASP A 265 18.79 -24.44 1.01
N LEU A 266 18.35 -25.49 0.30
CA LEU A 266 16.94 -25.87 0.28
C LEU A 266 16.40 -26.24 1.67
N ALA A 267 17.25 -26.78 2.56
CA ALA A 267 16.82 -27.11 3.92
C ALA A 267 16.47 -25.86 4.74
N ALA A 268 17.21 -24.77 4.56
CA ALA A 268 16.90 -23.50 5.19
C ALA A 268 15.62 -22.87 4.63
N ILE A 269 15.38 -22.98 3.31
CA ILE A 269 14.16 -22.52 2.66
C ILE A 269 12.95 -23.32 3.16
N ASP A 270 13.03 -24.63 3.16
CA ASP A 270 11.97 -25.53 3.66
C ASP A 270 11.65 -25.27 5.13
N ALA A 271 12.68 -25.11 5.98
CA ALA A 271 12.50 -24.75 7.39
C ALA A 271 11.76 -23.40 7.55
N GLY A 272 12.07 -22.41 6.73
CA GLY A 272 11.34 -21.13 6.68
C GLY A 272 9.87 -21.33 6.34
N GLY A 273 9.57 -22.13 5.32
CA GLY A 273 8.19 -22.47 4.89
C GLY A 273 7.41 -23.21 5.98
N GLU A 274 8.01 -24.21 6.63
CA GLU A 274 7.38 -24.92 7.77
C GLU A 274 7.05 -23.97 8.92
N ARG A 275 7.97 -23.08 9.28
CA ARG A 275 7.77 -22.07 10.34
C ARG A 275 6.65 -21.08 9.98
N LEU A 276 6.54 -20.70 8.69
CA LEU A 276 5.42 -19.91 8.20
C LEU A 276 4.10 -20.64 8.40
N GLY A 277 4.04 -21.93 8.04
CA GLY A 277 2.86 -22.77 8.26
C GLY A 277 2.46 -22.82 9.75
N VAL A 278 3.42 -22.95 10.67
CA VAL A 278 3.18 -22.92 12.12
C VAL A 278 2.58 -21.58 12.57
N ALA A 279 3.06 -20.46 12.02
CA ALA A 279 2.56 -19.12 12.36
C ALA A 279 1.16 -18.87 11.79
N LEU A 280 0.87 -19.35 10.57
CA LEU A 280 -0.38 -19.07 9.87
C LEU A 280 -1.53 -20.00 10.28
N ALA A 281 -1.25 -21.25 10.61
CA ALA A 281 -2.31 -22.23 10.92
C ALA A 281 -3.31 -21.76 11.98
N PRO A 282 -2.90 -21.16 13.12
CA PRO A 282 -3.82 -20.63 14.11
C PRO A 282 -4.67 -19.47 13.58
N LEU A 283 -4.10 -18.59 12.74
CA LEU A 283 -4.81 -17.44 12.17
C LEU A 283 -5.88 -17.91 11.18
N VAL A 284 -5.48 -18.79 10.25
CA VAL A 284 -6.40 -19.37 9.25
C VAL A 284 -7.54 -20.10 9.93
N ALA A 285 -7.24 -20.94 10.92
CA ALA A 285 -8.26 -21.71 11.63
C ALA A 285 -9.18 -20.84 12.51
N ALA A 286 -8.63 -19.81 13.18
CA ALA A 286 -9.42 -18.98 14.11
C ALA A 286 -10.30 -17.95 13.38
N LEU A 287 -9.90 -17.50 12.20
CA LEU A 287 -10.59 -16.46 11.44
C LEU A 287 -11.30 -17.00 10.20
N ASP A 288 -11.23 -18.33 9.96
CA ASP A 288 -11.82 -19.01 8.78
C ASP A 288 -11.41 -18.31 7.46
N LEU A 289 -10.10 -18.07 7.32
CA LEU A 289 -9.57 -17.38 6.14
C LEU A 289 -9.54 -18.31 4.93
N SER A 290 -9.99 -17.80 3.79
CA SER A 290 -10.07 -18.54 2.53
C SER A 290 -8.81 -18.48 1.68
N GLU A 291 -7.90 -17.52 1.97
CA GLU A 291 -6.78 -17.23 1.10
C GLU A 291 -5.55 -16.78 1.90
N VAL A 292 -4.37 -17.24 1.45
CA VAL A 292 -3.07 -16.77 1.91
C VAL A 292 -2.32 -16.20 0.70
N VAL A 293 -1.97 -14.92 0.76
CA VAL A 293 -1.23 -14.22 -0.27
C VAL A 293 0.19 -13.98 0.22
N LEU A 294 1.20 -14.32 -0.58
CA LEU A 294 2.60 -13.99 -0.31
C LEU A 294 3.00 -12.78 -1.15
N ALA A 295 3.52 -11.75 -0.52
CA ALA A 295 4.02 -10.54 -1.16
C ALA A 295 5.50 -10.35 -0.80
N GLY A 296 6.34 -10.10 -1.80
CA GLY A 296 7.78 -9.92 -1.66
C GLY A 296 8.47 -9.95 -3.02
N PRO A 297 9.81 -9.98 -3.08
CA PRO A 297 10.54 -10.10 -4.34
C PRO A 297 10.19 -11.39 -5.05
N GLU A 298 9.77 -11.29 -6.32
CA GLU A 298 9.34 -12.44 -7.14
C GLU A 298 10.42 -13.53 -7.20
N GLU A 299 11.67 -13.13 -7.36
CA GLU A 299 12.82 -14.03 -7.44
C GLU A 299 13.10 -14.87 -6.19
N LEU A 300 12.45 -14.56 -5.07
CA LEU A 300 12.57 -15.29 -3.80
C LEU A 300 11.29 -16.07 -3.43
N LEU A 301 10.19 -15.84 -4.14
CA LEU A 301 8.88 -16.44 -3.84
C LEU A 301 8.42 -17.43 -4.93
N THR A 302 9.10 -17.51 -6.06
CA THR A 302 8.89 -18.44 -7.18
C THR A 302 10.07 -19.36 -7.35
#